data_09e71e0d6f657c27ebc42fd917cce317
#
_entry.id   09e71e0d6f657c27ebc42fd917cce317
#
_cell.length_a   1.000
_cell.length_b   1.000
_cell.length_c   1.000
_cell.angle_alpha   90.00
_cell.angle_beta   90.00
_cell.angle_gamma   90.00
#
_symmetry.space_group_name_H-M   'P 1'
#
loop_
_entity.id
_entity.type
_entity.pdbx_description
1 polymer ?
#
loop_
_entity_poly.entity_id
_entity_poly.type
_entity_poly.pdbx_seq_one_letter_code
_entity_poly.pdbx_strand_id
1 'polypeptide(L)'
;DKDYIDFTSGIAVVSVGHGNKRVADKIYEQILNITHISNLYGIEPQAKLAKRLKELSGYDIRTFFSNSGAEANEGAIKIARKYGETNFEKKRYKVITLTHSFHGRTITTVKATGQSSMHTPNFAPYPEGFSYYNYINDIYNAIDDETAAVMIELVQGEGGVQPFDKKEIQELAKFLKENKILLIIDEVQTGVYRTGEFLASNLYEIQPDIVTLAKGLGGGVPIGAIMTTHKDIFNPGDHGSTFGGNYLVTTAALEVLDILEELKDSGALDETIIYFNKKLNEIYENNKELFTNNVGLGLMRGLRAKDADTLALIIKTAFEEGVLVLKAGKNTLRLLPALTISKNEMDEGFKRLERALNKIKKS
;
A
#
# COMPACT_ATOMS: atom_id res chain seq x y z
N ASP A 1 7.03 31.81 -6.62
CA ASP A 1 7.18 30.45 -6.09
C ASP A 1 6.40 30.36 -4.78
N LYS A 2 5.78 29.23 -4.52
CA LYS A 2 5.02 28.95 -3.32
C LYS A 2 5.49 27.64 -2.71
N ASP A 3 5.77 27.66 -1.40
CA ASP A 3 6.17 26.47 -0.66
C ASP A 3 4.94 25.69 -0.18
N TYR A 4 5.00 24.38 -0.29
CA TYR A 4 3.97 23.45 0.20
C TYR A 4 4.56 22.49 1.21
N ILE A 5 3.82 22.24 2.30
CA ILE A 5 4.06 21.07 3.14
C ILE A 5 3.27 19.90 2.56
N ASP A 6 3.99 18.82 2.24
CA ASP A 6 3.40 17.65 1.57
C ASP A 6 2.97 16.57 2.58
N PHE A 7 1.66 16.51 2.86
CA PHE A 7 1.05 15.41 3.59
C PHE A 7 0.47 14.33 2.65
N THR A 8 1.02 14.20 1.43
CA THR A 8 0.56 13.19 0.45
C THR A 8 1.64 12.21 0.05
N SER A 9 2.90 12.64 0.03
CA SER A 9 4.06 11.88 -0.46
C SER A 9 3.82 11.21 -1.82
N GLY A 10 3.06 11.87 -2.73
CA GLY A 10 2.69 11.28 -4.00
C GLY A 10 1.84 10.00 -3.85
N ILE A 11 0.90 9.99 -2.89
CA ILE A 11 0.06 8.85 -2.50
C ILE A 11 0.90 7.74 -1.82
N ALA A 12 1.61 8.10 -0.75
CA ALA A 12 2.50 7.23 0.04
C ALA A 12 3.67 6.62 -0.76
N VAL A 13 4.13 7.28 -1.81
CA VAL A 13 5.24 6.80 -2.67
C VAL A 13 6.59 7.29 -2.16
N VAL A 14 6.71 8.58 -1.89
CA VAL A 14 7.98 9.22 -1.50
C VAL A 14 8.18 9.05 0.01
N SER A 15 8.46 7.80 0.42
CA SER A 15 8.54 7.42 1.84
C SER A 15 9.66 8.11 2.61
N VAL A 16 10.77 8.44 1.95
CA VAL A 16 11.95 9.10 2.54
C VAL A 16 12.04 10.60 2.24
N GLY A 17 10.93 11.21 1.77
CA GLY A 17 10.86 12.63 1.42
C GLY A 17 11.42 12.96 0.05
N HIS A 18 11.06 14.16 -0.45
CA HIS A 18 11.57 14.68 -1.72
C HIS A 18 13.04 15.09 -1.60
N GLY A 19 13.82 14.87 -2.66
CA GLY A 19 15.21 15.33 -2.73
C GLY A 19 16.15 14.63 -1.74
N ASN A 20 15.85 13.40 -1.32
CA ASN A 20 16.72 12.65 -0.41
C ASN A 20 18.08 12.40 -1.06
N LYS A 21 19.12 13.03 -0.50
CA LYS A 21 20.47 13.02 -1.08
C LYS A 21 21.07 11.61 -1.11
N ARG A 22 20.85 10.78 -0.09
CA ARG A 22 21.40 9.42 -0.05
C ARG A 22 20.87 8.58 -1.20
N VAL A 23 19.55 8.62 -1.42
CA VAL A 23 18.91 7.90 -2.54
C VAL A 23 19.38 8.45 -3.88
N ALA A 24 19.45 9.78 -4.02
CA ALA A 24 19.93 10.42 -5.25
C ALA A 24 21.38 10.04 -5.60
N ASP A 25 22.28 10.07 -4.61
CA ASP A 25 23.68 9.69 -4.80
C ASP A 25 23.81 8.22 -5.22
N LYS A 26 23.07 7.29 -4.57
CA LYS A 26 23.08 5.87 -4.92
C LYS A 26 22.54 5.60 -6.33
N ILE A 27 21.49 6.29 -6.73
CA ILE A 27 20.95 6.23 -8.09
C ILE A 27 21.99 6.75 -9.09
N TYR A 28 22.63 7.86 -8.80
CA TYR A 28 23.65 8.46 -9.66
C TYR A 28 24.85 7.52 -9.86
N GLU A 29 25.41 6.98 -8.75
CA GLU A 29 26.49 5.98 -8.81
C GLU A 29 26.09 4.76 -9.65
N GLN A 30 24.88 4.24 -9.46
CA GLN A 30 24.38 3.07 -10.17
C GLN A 30 24.17 3.33 -11.67
N ILE A 31 23.68 4.52 -12.06
CA ILE A 31 23.51 4.90 -13.47
C ILE A 31 24.87 4.95 -14.19
N LEU A 32 25.90 5.46 -13.53
CA LEU A 32 27.25 5.51 -14.12
C LEU A 32 27.88 4.14 -14.29
N ASN A 33 27.42 3.14 -13.54
CA ASN A 33 27.94 1.77 -13.61
C ASN A 33 27.11 0.91 -14.59
N ILE A 34 25.89 0.54 -14.19
CA ILE A 34 25.00 -0.31 -14.99
C ILE A 34 23.55 -0.08 -14.59
N THR A 35 22.66 0.12 -15.54
CA THR A 35 21.23 0.37 -15.29
C THR A 35 20.37 -0.87 -15.46
N HIS A 36 20.64 -1.67 -16.50
CA HIS A 36 19.81 -2.82 -16.87
C HIS A 36 20.57 -3.84 -17.71
N ILE A 37 20.43 -5.14 -17.41
CA ILE A 37 21.02 -6.25 -18.19
C ILE A 37 20.06 -7.39 -18.49
N SER A 38 18.77 -7.26 -18.14
CA SER A 38 17.78 -8.36 -18.19
C SER A 38 17.88 -9.37 -17.03
N ASN A 39 16.72 -9.94 -16.67
CA ASN A 39 16.60 -11.02 -15.69
C ASN A 39 17.10 -12.39 -16.19
N LEU A 40 17.71 -12.43 -17.38
CA LEU A 40 18.44 -13.61 -17.88
C LEU A 40 19.80 -13.80 -17.17
N TYR A 41 20.28 -12.77 -16.50
CA TYR A 41 21.55 -12.76 -15.79
C TYR A 41 21.34 -12.45 -14.30
N GLY A 42 22.31 -12.82 -13.47
CA GLY A 42 22.28 -12.51 -12.05
C GLY A 42 22.43 -11.00 -11.81
N ILE A 43 21.51 -10.44 -11.03
CA ILE A 43 21.47 -9.02 -10.64
C ILE A 43 21.72 -8.95 -9.13
N GLU A 44 22.94 -8.54 -8.76
CA GLU A 44 23.36 -8.55 -7.34
C GLU A 44 22.45 -7.72 -6.42
N PRO A 45 22.12 -6.45 -6.71
CA PRO A 45 21.24 -5.68 -5.85
C PRO A 45 19.81 -6.26 -5.78
N GLN A 46 19.34 -6.94 -6.84
CA GLN A 46 18.05 -7.64 -6.81
C GLN A 46 18.06 -8.79 -5.79
N ALA A 47 19.15 -9.59 -5.80
CA ALA A 47 19.30 -10.69 -4.85
C ALA A 47 19.41 -10.19 -3.41
N LYS A 48 20.16 -9.09 -3.19
CA LYS A 48 20.26 -8.42 -1.88
C LYS A 48 18.90 -7.92 -1.42
N LEU A 49 18.14 -7.26 -2.29
CA LEU A 49 16.81 -6.75 -1.96
C LEU A 49 15.85 -7.90 -1.63
N ALA A 50 15.82 -8.97 -2.41
CA ALA A 50 14.98 -10.14 -2.13
C ALA A 50 15.30 -10.76 -0.76
N LYS A 51 16.59 -10.88 -0.42
CA LYS A 51 17.04 -11.33 0.90
C LYS A 51 16.55 -10.38 2.01
N ARG A 52 16.71 -9.07 1.82
CA ARG A 52 16.30 -8.06 2.79
C ARG A 52 14.78 -8.08 3.05
N LEU A 53 13.98 -8.19 1.99
CA LEU A 53 12.52 -8.32 2.11
C LEU A 53 12.10 -9.56 2.91
N LYS A 54 12.81 -10.69 2.69
CA LYS A 54 12.59 -11.91 3.49
C LYS A 54 12.94 -11.69 4.97
N GLU A 55 14.08 -11.07 5.27
CA GLU A 55 14.52 -10.79 6.65
C GLU A 55 13.55 -9.85 7.36
N LEU A 56 13.17 -8.74 6.74
CA LEU A 56 12.27 -7.75 7.32
C LEU A 56 10.83 -8.25 7.50
N SER A 57 10.34 -9.08 6.58
CA SER A 57 9.01 -9.68 6.72
C SER A 57 8.94 -10.74 7.83
N GLY A 58 10.04 -11.41 8.12
CA GLY A 58 10.08 -12.58 9.00
C GLY A 58 9.47 -13.83 8.38
N TYR A 59 9.15 -13.81 7.07
CA TYR A 59 8.50 -14.92 6.37
C TYR A 59 9.48 -15.70 5.50
N ASP A 60 9.31 -17.02 5.39
CA ASP A 60 10.10 -17.84 4.49
C ASP A 60 9.54 -17.79 3.06
N ILE A 61 9.89 -16.74 2.33
CA ILE A 61 9.34 -16.35 1.03
C ILE A 61 10.35 -16.41 -0.10
N ARG A 62 9.85 -16.41 -1.35
CA ARG A 62 10.54 -15.92 -2.55
C ARG A 62 9.90 -14.64 -3.04
N THR A 63 10.70 -13.81 -3.70
CA THR A 63 10.27 -12.51 -4.24
C THR A 63 10.41 -12.50 -5.76
N PHE A 64 9.38 -12.03 -6.44
CA PHE A 64 9.39 -11.63 -7.83
C PHE A 64 9.25 -10.12 -7.93
N PHE A 65 10.10 -9.45 -8.71
CA PHE A 65 10.06 -8.01 -8.89
C PHE A 65 9.32 -7.60 -10.17
N SER A 66 8.52 -6.54 -10.07
CA SER A 66 7.78 -5.89 -11.13
C SER A 66 8.03 -4.38 -11.10
N ASN A 67 7.24 -3.58 -11.84
CA ASN A 67 7.46 -2.14 -11.96
C ASN A 67 6.39 -1.30 -11.24
N SER A 68 5.33 -1.92 -10.77
CA SER A 68 4.21 -1.24 -10.12
C SER A 68 3.42 -2.17 -9.20
N GLY A 69 2.58 -1.58 -8.34
CA GLY A 69 1.65 -2.35 -7.51
C GLY A 69 0.61 -3.12 -8.34
N ALA A 70 0.16 -2.55 -9.47
CA ALA A 70 -0.77 -3.25 -10.35
C ALA A 70 -0.14 -4.51 -10.96
N GLU A 71 1.11 -4.43 -11.42
CA GLU A 71 1.84 -5.62 -11.90
C GLU A 71 2.09 -6.64 -10.78
N ALA A 72 2.42 -6.20 -9.58
CA ALA A 72 2.57 -7.07 -8.43
C ALA A 72 1.25 -7.82 -8.13
N ASN A 73 0.12 -7.13 -8.17
CA ASN A 73 -1.20 -7.72 -7.96
C ASN A 73 -1.62 -8.65 -9.10
N GLU A 74 -1.27 -8.35 -10.36
CA GLU A 74 -1.44 -9.29 -11.49
C GLU A 74 -0.70 -10.60 -11.22
N GLY A 75 0.56 -10.52 -10.79
CA GLY A 75 1.34 -11.70 -10.45
C GLY A 75 0.78 -12.48 -9.26
N ALA A 76 0.29 -11.80 -8.22
CA ALA A 76 -0.37 -12.43 -7.08
C ALA A 76 -1.64 -13.21 -7.50
N ILE A 77 -2.47 -12.62 -8.37
CA ILE A 77 -3.65 -13.28 -8.93
C ILE A 77 -3.25 -14.48 -9.79
N LYS A 78 -2.17 -14.38 -10.59
CA LYS A 78 -1.63 -15.51 -11.37
C LYS A 78 -1.16 -16.64 -10.46
N ILE A 79 -0.47 -16.33 -9.36
CA ILE A 79 -0.06 -17.33 -8.36
C ILE A 79 -1.29 -18.05 -7.81
N ALA A 80 -2.31 -17.31 -7.38
CA ALA A 80 -3.53 -17.88 -6.81
C ALA A 80 -4.24 -18.82 -7.81
N ARG A 81 -4.38 -18.41 -9.06
CA ARG A 81 -5.00 -19.23 -10.11
C ARG A 81 -4.17 -20.49 -10.44
N LYS A 82 -2.85 -20.35 -10.50
CA LYS A 82 -1.97 -21.51 -10.73
C LYS A 82 -1.99 -22.48 -9.56
N TYR A 83 -1.98 -21.98 -8.31
CA TYR A 83 -2.14 -22.79 -7.13
C TYR A 83 -3.45 -23.59 -7.16
N GLY A 84 -4.55 -22.93 -7.52
CA GLY A 84 -5.85 -23.55 -7.64
C GLY A 84 -5.99 -24.56 -8.76
N GLU A 85 -5.21 -24.41 -9.86
CA GLU A 85 -5.16 -25.38 -10.96
C GLU A 85 -4.35 -26.62 -10.61
N THR A 86 -3.20 -26.44 -9.91
CA THR A 86 -2.21 -27.51 -9.73
C THR A 86 -2.42 -28.36 -8.47
N ASN A 87 -3.16 -27.87 -7.48
CA ASN A 87 -3.26 -28.53 -6.17
C ASN A 87 -4.63 -29.16 -5.89
N PHE A 88 -5.61 -29.06 -6.81
CA PHE A 88 -6.96 -29.56 -6.60
C PHE A 88 -7.48 -30.29 -7.85
N GLU A 89 -8.32 -31.32 -7.66
CA GLU A 89 -8.98 -32.03 -8.76
C GLU A 89 -9.91 -31.12 -9.55
N LYS A 90 -10.69 -30.31 -8.84
CA LYS A 90 -11.51 -29.25 -9.43
C LYS A 90 -10.72 -27.95 -9.41
N LYS A 91 -10.62 -27.31 -10.56
CA LYS A 91 -9.93 -26.03 -10.73
C LYS A 91 -10.51 -24.96 -9.82
N ARG A 92 -9.63 -24.36 -8.98
CA ARG A 92 -9.95 -23.16 -8.21
C ARG A 92 -9.36 -21.94 -8.89
N TYR A 93 -10.14 -20.92 -9.15
CA TYR A 93 -9.70 -19.72 -9.90
C TYR A 93 -10.34 -18.42 -9.40
N LYS A 94 -11.38 -18.53 -8.56
CA LYS A 94 -12.08 -17.37 -8.03
C LYS A 94 -11.23 -16.65 -6.98
N VAL A 95 -11.24 -15.32 -7.03
CA VAL A 95 -10.60 -14.44 -6.08
C VAL A 95 -11.68 -13.55 -5.46
N ILE A 96 -11.83 -13.65 -4.15
CA ILE A 96 -12.74 -12.81 -3.38
C ILE A 96 -12.01 -11.54 -2.96
N THR A 97 -12.63 -10.38 -3.14
CA THR A 97 -12.13 -9.09 -2.66
C THR A 97 -13.21 -8.36 -1.85
N LEU A 98 -12.88 -7.20 -1.30
CA LEU A 98 -13.83 -6.39 -0.56
C LEU A 98 -14.29 -5.18 -1.36
N THR A 99 -15.52 -4.74 -1.15
CA THR A 99 -16.00 -3.46 -1.66
C THR A 99 -15.12 -2.32 -1.16
N HIS A 100 -15.02 -1.27 -1.95
CA HIS A 100 -14.14 -0.11 -1.69
C HIS A 100 -12.64 -0.42 -1.73
N SER A 101 -12.20 -1.67 -2.00
CA SER A 101 -10.78 -1.98 -2.21
C SER A 101 -10.23 -1.32 -3.47
N PHE A 102 -8.91 -1.20 -3.54
CA PHE A 102 -8.19 -0.75 -4.73
C PHE A 102 -6.95 -1.60 -4.95
N HIS A 103 -6.90 -2.32 -6.07
CA HIS A 103 -5.81 -3.25 -6.39
C HIS A 103 -5.04 -2.92 -7.67
N GLY A 104 -5.43 -1.87 -8.40
CA GLY A 104 -4.72 -1.42 -9.60
C GLY A 104 -5.63 -0.98 -10.75
N ARG A 105 -4.98 -0.70 -11.91
CA ARG A 105 -5.63 -0.15 -13.10
C ARG A 105 -5.41 -0.98 -14.37
N THR A 106 -4.77 -2.14 -14.30
CA THR A 106 -4.76 -3.12 -15.40
C THR A 106 -6.10 -3.80 -15.48
N ILE A 107 -6.41 -4.48 -16.58
CA ILE A 107 -7.75 -5.08 -16.80
C ILE A 107 -8.12 -6.05 -15.66
N THR A 108 -7.16 -6.88 -15.20
CA THR A 108 -7.44 -7.82 -14.11
C THR A 108 -7.50 -7.13 -12.76
N THR A 109 -6.56 -6.24 -12.46
CA THR A 109 -6.53 -5.56 -11.15
C THR A 109 -7.63 -4.53 -10.99
N VAL A 110 -8.08 -3.88 -12.08
CA VAL A 110 -9.29 -3.04 -12.01
C VAL A 110 -10.52 -3.91 -11.74
N LYS A 111 -10.57 -5.13 -12.32
CA LYS A 111 -11.64 -6.07 -12.02
C LYS A 111 -11.57 -6.63 -10.60
N ALA A 112 -10.38 -6.79 -10.02
CA ALA A 112 -10.21 -7.15 -8.61
C ALA A 112 -10.59 -5.99 -7.64
N THR A 113 -10.51 -4.74 -8.11
CA THR A 113 -10.86 -3.54 -7.32
C THR A 113 -12.36 -3.50 -7.02
N GLY A 114 -12.72 -3.41 -5.74
CA GLY A 114 -14.11 -3.43 -5.27
C GLY A 114 -14.85 -2.09 -5.39
N GLN A 115 -14.49 -1.25 -6.34
CA GLN A 115 -15.12 0.04 -6.65
C GLN A 115 -15.85 -0.05 -7.98
N SER A 116 -17.16 -0.23 -7.96
CA SER A 116 -18.00 -0.46 -9.15
C SER A 116 -17.88 0.64 -10.21
N SER A 117 -17.63 1.87 -9.80
CA SER A 117 -17.42 3.01 -10.71
C SER A 117 -16.17 2.85 -11.61
N MET A 118 -15.23 1.97 -11.25
CA MET A 118 -14.05 1.67 -12.05
C MET A 118 -14.30 0.56 -13.09
N HIS A 119 -15.39 -0.19 -12.97
CA HIS A 119 -15.76 -1.25 -13.90
C HIS A 119 -16.58 -0.69 -15.09
N THR A 120 -16.00 0.26 -15.81
CA THR A 120 -16.69 0.86 -16.95
C THR A 120 -16.92 -0.16 -18.08
N PRO A 121 -18.10 -0.19 -18.71
CA PRO A 121 -18.38 -1.06 -19.85
C PRO A 121 -17.42 -0.86 -21.04
N ASN A 122 -16.80 0.30 -21.15
CA ASN A 122 -15.88 0.62 -22.25
C ASN A 122 -14.60 -0.24 -22.27
N PHE A 123 -14.27 -0.89 -21.14
CA PHE A 123 -13.08 -1.76 -21.02
C PHE A 123 -13.41 -3.25 -21.01
N ALA A 124 -14.71 -3.59 -21.13
CA ALA A 124 -15.12 -4.98 -21.20
C ALA A 124 -14.63 -5.66 -22.50
N PRO A 125 -14.41 -7.00 -22.52
CA PRO A 125 -14.71 -7.94 -21.44
C PRO A 125 -13.65 -7.96 -20.34
N TYR A 126 -14.09 -8.06 -19.09
CA TYR A 126 -13.21 -8.25 -17.94
C TYR A 126 -12.99 -9.74 -17.65
N PRO A 127 -11.86 -10.13 -17.03
CA PRO A 127 -11.65 -11.49 -16.55
C PRO A 127 -12.73 -11.92 -15.55
N GLU A 128 -13.16 -13.15 -15.64
CA GLU A 128 -14.13 -13.77 -14.72
C GLU A 128 -13.46 -14.21 -13.40
N GLY A 129 -14.31 -14.59 -12.43
CA GLY A 129 -13.88 -15.18 -11.17
C GLY A 129 -13.56 -14.15 -10.06
N PHE A 130 -14.15 -12.96 -10.11
CA PHE A 130 -14.04 -11.96 -9.03
C PHE A 130 -15.40 -11.69 -8.40
N SER A 131 -15.42 -11.65 -7.06
CA SER A 131 -16.60 -11.30 -6.26
C SER A 131 -16.20 -10.32 -5.14
N TYR A 132 -17.17 -9.50 -4.70
CA TYR A 132 -16.93 -8.39 -3.78
C TYR A 132 -17.91 -8.47 -2.62
N TYR A 133 -17.42 -8.30 -1.40
CA TYR A 133 -18.23 -8.35 -0.19
C TYR A 133 -17.98 -7.13 0.68
N ASN A 134 -18.97 -6.74 1.48
CA ASN A 134 -18.88 -5.53 2.28
C ASN A 134 -18.09 -5.73 3.58
N TYR A 135 -18.20 -6.92 4.15
CA TYR A 135 -17.65 -7.24 5.47
C TYR A 135 -16.81 -8.51 5.41
N ILE A 136 -15.86 -8.62 6.32
CA ILE A 136 -15.03 -9.83 6.49
C ILE A 136 -15.92 -11.07 6.74
N ASN A 137 -16.96 -10.91 7.53
CA ASN A 137 -17.88 -12.01 7.84
C ASN A 137 -18.66 -12.55 6.64
N ASP A 138 -18.86 -11.75 5.60
CA ASP A 138 -19.53 -12.21 4.37
C ASP A 138 -18.67 -13.21 3.59
N ILE A 139 -17.34 -13.15 3.74
CA ILE A 139 -16.39 -14.01 3.03
C ILE A 139 -16.57 -15.47 3.38
N TYR A 140 -16.86 -15.81 4.65
CA TYR A 140 -17.03 -17.20 5.10
C TYR A 140 -18.12 -17.94 4.34
N ASN A 141 -19.21 -17.26 4.02
CA ASN A 141 -20.35 -17.81 3.27
C ASN A 141 -20.16 -17.74 1.75
N ALA A 142 -19.22 -16.95 1.28
CA ALA A 142 -18.94 -16.74 -0.12
C ALA A 142 -17.97 -17.75 -0.72
N ILE A 143 -17.22 -18.42 0.14
CA ILE A 143 -16.22 -19.43 -0.24
C ILE A 143 -16.93 -20.67 -0.78
N ASP A 144 -16.50 -21.10 -1.95
CA ASP A 144 -16.93 -22.33 -2.61
C ASP A 144 -15.73 -23.19 -3.06
N ASP A 145 -16.02 -24.31 -3.71
CA ASP A 145 -15.01 -25.26 -4.19
C ASP A 145 -14.18 -24.76 -5.39
N GLU A 146 -14.52 -23.61 -5.97
CA GLU A 146 -13.75 -22.92 -7.01
C GLU A 146 -12.95 -21.70 -6.48
N THR A 147 -13.04 -21.41 -5.17
CA THR A 147 -12.33 -20.28 -4.56
C THR A 147 -10.86 -20.61 -4.38
N ALA A 148 -9.98 -19.83 -5.04
CA ALA A 148 -8.53 -19.95 -4.97
C ALA A 148 -7.91 -19.06 -3.89
N ALA A 149 -8.43 -17.83 -3.74
CA ALA A 149 -7.84 -16.84 -2.84
C ALA A 149 -8.85 -15.79 -2.35
N VAL A 150 -8.50 -15.19 -1.21
CA VAL A 150 -9.06 -13.92 -0.74
C VAL A 150 -7.95 -12.88 -0.82
N MET A 151 -8.23 -11.73 -1.44
CA MET A 151 -7.28 -10.61 -1.61
C MET A 151 -7.85 -9.36 -0.94
N ILE A 152 -7.12 -8.82 0.03
CA ILE A 152 -7.54 -7.66 0.82
C ILE A 152 -6.38 -6.70 1.12
N GLU A 153 -6.72 -5.44 1.40
CA GLU A 153 -5.87 -4.47 2.08
C GLU A 153 -6.19 -4.52 3.58
N LEU A 154 -5.22 -4.47 4.47
CA LEU A 154 -5.48 -4.40 5.93
C LEU A 154 -5.97 -3.01 6.37
N VAL A 155 -5.62 -1.99 5.60
CA VAL A 155 -6.20 -0.64 5.67
C VAL A 155 -6.57 -0.24 4.25
N GLN A 156 -7.86 -0.15 3.94
CA GLN A 156 -8.32 0.30 2.62
C GLN A 156 -7.98 1.77 2.40
N GLY A 157 -6.96 2.04 1.61
CA GLY A 157 -6.47 3.39 1.39
C GLY A 157 -7.45 4.27 0.62
N GLU A 158 -7.81 3.84 -0.57
CA GLU A 158 -8.80 4.53 -1.43
C GLU A 158 -10.22 4.41 -0.88
N GLY A 159 -10.53 3.35 -0.15
CA GLY A 159 -11.82 3.10 0.52
C GLY A 159 -12.12 3.99 1.72
N GLY A 160 -11.24 4.96 2.05
CA GLY A 160 -11.46 5.92 3.13
C GLY A 160 -10.55 5.74 4.34
N VAL A 161 -9.33 5.25 4.13
CA VAL A 161 -8.35 5.00 5.19
C VAL A 161 -8.95 4.13 6.30
N GLN A 162 -9.58 3.04 5.89
CA GLN A 162 -10.35 2.17 6.77
C GLN A 162 -9.54 0.95 7.21
N PRO A 163 -9.04 0.89 8.45
CA PRO A 163 -8.47 -0.34 9.01
C PRO A 163 -9.56 -1.36 9.32
N PHE A 164 -9.23 -2.63 9.17
CA PHE A 164 -10.06 -3.74 9.63
C PHE A 164 -9.71 -4.12 11.07
N ASP A 165 -10.63 -4.80 11.75
CA ASP A 165 -10.37 -5.32 13.09
C ASP A 165 -9.32 -6.44 13.04
N LYS A 166 -8.35 -6.38 13.96
CA LYS A 166 -7.23 -7.34 14.00
C LYS A 166 -7.70 -8.76 14.24
N LYS A 167 -8.69 -8.96 15.13
CA LYS A 167 -9.19 -10.30 15.45
C LYS A 167 -9.97 -10.90 14.30
N GLU A 168 -10.83 -10.10 13.64
CA GLU A 168 -11.55 -10.57 12.44
C GLU A 168 -10.58 -11.03 11.34
N ILE A 169 -9.48 -10.30 11.13
CA ILE A 169 -8.46 -10.67 10.13
C ILE A 169 -7.68 -11.93 10.57
N GLN A 170 -7.35 -12.07 11.85
CA GLN A 170 -6.68 -13.27 12.37
C GLN A 170 -7.57 -14.53 12.24
N GLU A 171 -8.85 -14.41 12.55
CA GLU A 171 -9.83 -15.48 12.38
C GLU A 171 -10.01 -15.85 10.91
N LEU A 172 -10.11 -14.87 10.02
CA LEU A 172 -10.16 -15.09 8.58
C LEU A 172 -8.89 -15.82 8.09
N ALA A 173 -7.71 -15.35 8.46
CA ALA A 173 -6.44 -15.95 8.04
C ALA A 173 -6.34 -17.42 8.47
N LYS A 174 -6.77 -17.74 9.69
CA LYS A 174 -6.83 -19.12 10.21
C LYS A 174 -7.81 -19.97 9.39
N PHE A 175 -9.01 -19.48 9.16
CA PHE A 175 -10.04 -20.18 8.40
C PHE A 175 -9.60 -20.47 6.95
N LEU A 176 -9.00 -19.48 6.26
CA LEU A 176 -8.52 -19.65 4.91
C LEU A 176 -7.41 -20.71 4.82
N LYS A 177 -6.48 -20.70 5.77
CA LYS A 177 -5.41 -21.71 5.86
C LYS A 177 -5.97 -23.14 6.06
N GLU A 178 -6.93 -23.32 6.95
CA GLU A 178 -7.59 -24.61 7.20
C GLU A 178 -8.32 -25.12 5.94
N ASN A 179 -8.87 -24.23 5.11
CA ASN A 179 -9.58 -24.55 3.86
C ASN A 179 -8.67 -24.55 2.60
N LYS A 180 -7.36 -24.35 2.77
CA LYS A 180 -6.39 -24.30 1.68
C LYS A 180 -6.75 -23.24 0.61
N ILE A 181 -7.17 -22.06 1.05
CA ILE A 181 -7.47 -20.88 0.26
C ILE A 181 -6.37 -19.86 0.54
N LEU A 182 -5.75 -19.32 -0.49
CA LEU A 182 -4.65 -18.38 -0.33
C LEU A 182 -5.12 -17.03 0.24
N LEU A 183 -4.40 -16.51 1.20
CA LEU A 183 -4.54 -15.14 1.68
C LEU A 183 -3.53 -14.24 0.97
N ILE A 184 -4.03 -13.30 0.17
CA ILE A 184 -3.24 -12.25 -0.48
C ILE A 184 -3.46 -10.95 0.28
N ILE A 185 -2.40 -10.38 0.83
CA ILE A 185 -2.44 -9.05 1.44
C ILE A 185 -1.77 -8.06 0.49
N ASP A 186 -2.57 -7.11 0.00
CA ASP A 186 -2.10 -5.97 -0.77
C ASP A 186 -1.51 -4.91 0.18
N GLU A 187 -0.19 -4.92 0.30
CA GLU A 187 0.59 -3.99 1.11
C GLU A 187 1.23 -2.87 0.27
N VAL A 188 0.71 -2.64 -0.93
CA VAL A 188 1.20 -1.59 -1.84
C VAL A 188 1.14 -0.21 -1.17
N GLN A 189 0.16 0.04 -0.31
CA GLN A 189 0.06 1.31 0.43
C GLN A 189 0.39 1.18 1.92
N THR A 190 0.15 0.04 2.54
CA THR A 190 0.30 -0.19 3.98
C THR A 190 1.70 -0.62 4.39
N GLY A 191 2.44 -1.25 3.48
CA GLY A 191 3.78 -1.78 3.75
C GLY A 191 4.87 -0.71 3.83
N VAL A 192 6.09 -1.18 4.00
CA VAL A 192 7.33 -0.36 4.08
C VAL A 192 7.20 0.70 5.18
N TYR A 193 6.88 0.23 6.39
CA TYR A 193 6.77 1.02 7.63
C TYR A 193 5.65 2.07 7.67
N ARG A 194 4.80 2.18 6.65
CA ARG A 194 3.72 3.17 6.60
C ARG A 194 2.76 3.09 7.79
N THR A 195 2.50 1.87 8.27
CA THR A 195 1.61 1.61 9.43
C THR A 195 2.36 1.48 10.76
N GLY A 196 3.71 1.62 10.75
CA GLY A 196 4.57 1.53 11.93
C GLY A 196 5.45 0.27 11.97
N GLU A 197 5.06 -0.80 11.27
CA GLU A 197 5.85 -2.01 11.06
C GLU A 197 6.21 -2.16 9.58
N PHE A 198 7.22 -2.99 9.27
CA PHE A 198 7.63 -3.22 7.88
C PHE A 198 6.46 -3.63 7.00
N LEU A 199 5.63 -4.56 7.49
CA LEU A 199 4.35 -4.94 6.89
C LEU A 199 3.22 -4.70 7.89
N ALA A 200 2.05 -4.26 7.40
CA ALA A 200 0.86 -4.21 8.23
C ALA A 200 0.46 -5.62 8.71
N SER A 201 0.73 -6.67 7.93
CA SER A 201 0.51 -8.06 8.32
C SER A 201 1.33 -8.47 9.56
N ASN A 202 2.52 -7.89 9.79
CA ASN A 202 3.26 -8.07 11.04
C ASN A 202 2.50 -7.43 12.23
N LEU A 203 1.97 -6.22 12.05
CA LEU A 203 1.16 -5.52 13.06
C LEU A 203 -0.12 -6.32 13.40
N TYR A 204 -0.72 -6.97 12.40
CA TYR A 204 -1.89 -7.83 12.56
C TYR A 204 -1.55 -9.24 13.07
N GLU A 205 -0.25 -9.58 13.20
CA GLU A 205 0.24 -10.90 13.64
C GLU A 205 -0.32 -12.05 12.81
N ILE A 206 -0.38 -11.86 11.49
CA ILE A 206 -0.78 -12.88 10.52
C ILE A 206 0.37 -13.14 9.55
N GLN A 207 0.40 -14.34 8.98
CA GLN A 207 1.31 -14.71 7.90
C GLN A 207 0.51 -15.00 6.64
N PRO A 208 0.45 -14.05 5.68
CA PRO A 208 -0.17 -14.26 4.37
C PRO A 208 0.59 -15.29 3.52
N ASP A 209 -0.09 -15.88 2.54
CA ASP A 209 0.55 -16.70 1.51
C ASP A 209 1.26 -15.82 0.47
N ILE A 210 0.68 -14.64 0.19
CA ILE A 210 1.21 -13.70 -0.78
C ILE A 210 1.08 -12.28 -0.22
N VAL A 211 2.17 -11.51 -0.33
CA VAL A 211 2.20 -10.06 -0.04
C VAL A 211 2.65 -9.31 -1.28
N THR A 212 1.99 -8.22 -1.62
CA THR A 212 2.41 -7.33 -2.71
C THR A 212 2.89 -5.99 -2.18
N LEU A 213 4.01 -5.50 -2.70
CA LEU A 213 4.62 -4.22 -2.35
C LEU A 213 4.85 -3.36 -3.59
N ALA A 214 4.85 -2.05 -3.41
CA ALA A 214 5.29 -1.04 -4.39
C ALA A 214 5.50 0.31 -3.68
N LYS A 215 5.13 1.42 -4.31
CA LYS A 215 5.10 2.78 -3.70
C LYS A 215 6.31 3.09 -2.82
N GLY A 216 6.12 3.05 -1.49
CA GLY A 216 7.15 3.37 -0.50
C GLY A 216 8.44 2.55 -0.63
N LEU A 217 8.40 1.36 -1.25
CA LEU A 217 9.57 0.52 -1.49
C LEU A 217 10.61 1.22 -2.38
N GLY A 218 10.17 1.96 -3.40
CA GLY A 218 11.06 2.64 -4.34
C GLY A 218 11.39 4.08 -3.96
N GLY A 219 10.68 4.68 -2.98
CA GLY A 219 10.89 6.06 -2.58
C GLY A 219 10.73 7.09 -3.70
N GLY A 220 9.99 6.76 -4.76
CA GLY A 220 9.77 7.57 -5.97
C GLY A 220 10.19 6.87 -7.26
N VAL A 221 11.02 5.83 -7.18
CA VAL A 221 11.42 5.01 -8.33
C VAL A 221 10.39 3.88 -8.55
N PRO A 222 9.94 3.62 -9.80
CA PRO A 222 8.95 2.60 -10.08
C PRO A 222 9.48 1.18 -9.79
N ILE A 223 8.91 0.53 -8.79
CA ILE A 223 9.18 -0.87 -8.42
C ILE A 223 7.93 -1.49 -7.83
N GLY A 224 7.72 -2.78 -8.08
CA GLY A 224 6.77 -3.63 -7.39
C GLY A 224 7.43 -4.93 -6.97
N ALA A 225 6.90 -5.60 -5.98
CA ALA A 225 7.36 -6.89 -5.52
C ALA A 225 6.18 -7.79 -5.13
N ILE A 226 6.29 -9.07 -5.49
CA ILE A 226 5.41 -10.13 -5.04
C ILE A 226 6.24 -11.04 -4.14
N MET A 227 5.84 -11.15 -2.88
CA MET A 227 6.47 -12.02 -1.90
C MET A 227 5.53 -13.20 -1.65
N THR A 228 5.99 -14.44 -1.82
CA THR A 228 5.13 -15.61 -1.64
C THR A 228 5.81 -16.74 -0.89
N THR A 229 5.04 -17.44 -0.04
CA THR A 229 5.47 -18.67 0.62
C THR A 229 5.46 -19.88 -0.32
N HIS A 230 4.75 -19.80 -1.46
CA HIS A 230 4.70 -20.81 -2.52
C HIS A 230 5.88 -20.66 -3.48
N LYS A 231 7.08 -21.02 -3.03
CA LYS A 231 8.37 -20.70 -3.64
C LYS A 231 8.56 -21.21 -5.07
N ASP A 232 7.95 -22.33 -5.43
CA ASP A 232 8.14 -23.01 -6.70
C ASP A 232 6.87 -23.02 -7.56
N ILE A 233 5.97 -22.07 -7.29
CA ILE A 233 4.67 -22.00 -7.98
C ILE A 233 4.80 -21.67 -9.47
N PHE A 234 5.73 -20.79 -9.85
CA PHE A 234 5.97 -20.44 -11.24
C PHE A 234 7.08 -21.30 -11.86
N ASN A 235 6.79 -21.89 -13.01
CA ASN A 235 7.81 -22.47 -13.89
C ASN A 235 8.43 -21.37 -14.76
N PRO A 236 9.63 -21.61 -15.33
CA PRO A 236 10.20 -20.71 -16.34
C PRO A 236 9.19 -20.41 -17.46
N GLY A 237 8.96 -19.13 -17.74
CA GLY A 237 8.01 -18.66 -18.75
C GLY A 237 6.58 -18.39 -18.27
N ASP A 238 6.19 -18.79 -17.07
CA ASP A 238 4.84 -18.51 -16.55
C ASP A 238 4.60 -17.03 -16.26
N HIS A 239 5.64 -16.35 -15.80
CA HIS A 239 5.60 -14.92 -15.48
C HIS A 239 6.93 -14.28 -15.77
N GLY A 240 6.93 -13.00 -16.17
CA GLY A 240 8.14 -12.28 -16.55
C GLY A 240 7.95 -10.78 -16.51
N SER A 241 9.05 -10.06 -16.35
CA SER A 241 9.12 -8.60 -16.46
C SER A 241 10.48 -8.22 -17.03
N THR A 242 10.50 -7.41 -18.09
CA THR A 242 11.75 -6.93 -18.68
C THR A 242 12.52 -6.05 -17.72
N PHE A 243 11.86 -5.09 -17.09
CA PHE A 243 12.49 -4.10 -16.21
C PHE A 243 12.38 -4.43 -14.72
N GLY A 244 11.53 -5.38 -14.34
CA GLY A 244 11.32 -5.71 -12.94
C GLY A 244 12.59 -6.12 -12.22
N GLY A 245 12.93 -5.42 -11.13
CA GLY A 245 14.11 -5.74 -10.32
C GLY A 245 15.45 -5.41 -10.97
N ASN A 246 15.51 -4.48 -11.93
CA ASN A 246 16.78 -4.06 -12.54
C ASN A 246 17.72 -3.40 -11.52
N TYR A 247 18.98 -3.21 -11.91
CA TYR A 247 20.00 -2.62 -11.03
C TYR A 247 19.62 -1.28 -10.43
N LEU A 248 19.04 -0.38 -11.25
CA LEU A 248 18.70 0.97 -10.81
C LEU A 248 17.64 0.97 -9.72
N VAL A 249 16.50 0.29 -9.96
CA VAL A 249 15.36 0.33 -9.05
C VAL A 249 15.63 -0.45 -7.75
N THR A 250 16.40 -1.54 -7.81
CA THR A 250 16.74 -2.33 -6.63
C THR A 250 17.80 -1.65 -5.77
N THR A 251 18.74 -0.92 -6.37
CA THR A 251 19.69 -0.07 -5.63
C THR A 251 18.97 1.06 -4.91
N ALA A 252 18.04 1.73 -5.57
CA ALA A 252 17.21 2.75 -4.93
C ALA A 252 16.40 2.18 -3.75
N ALA A 253 15.76 1.03 -3.95
CA ALA A 253 14.94 0.38 -2.92
C ALA A 253 15.77 -0.06 -1.71
N LEU A 254 16.98 -0.57 -1.91
CA LEU A 254 17.91 -0.91 -0.82
C LEU A 254 18.23 0.31 0.03
N GLU A 255 18.59 1.44 -0.59
CA GLU A 255 18.90 2.67 0.15
C GLU A 255 17.67 3.23 0.89
N VAL A 256 16.48 3.13 0.28
CA VAL A 256 15.22 3.50 0.95
C VAL A 256 15.00 2.65 2.20
N LEU A 257 15.21 1.34 2.11
CA LEU A 257 15.08 0.44 3.26
C LEU A 257 16.12 0.76 4.34
N ASP A 258 17.39 0.99 3.97
CA ASP A 258 18.44 1.35 4.94
C ASP A 258 18.03 2.60 5.75
N ILE A 259 17.54 3.65 5.09
CA ILE A 259 17.07 4.87 5.76
C ILE A 259 15.88 4.58 6.69
N LEU A 260 14.92 3.79 6.25
CA LEU A 260 13.72 3.53 7.05
C LEU A 260 13.98 2.59 8.22
N GLU A 261 14.89 1.63 8.08
CA GLU A 261 15.35 0.77 9.17
C GLU A 261 16.13 1.57 10.22
N GLU A 262 17.05 2.46 9.81
CA GLU A 262 17.73 3.38 10.73
C GLU A 262 16.73 4.20 11.56
N LEU A 263 15.65 4.70 10.92
CA LEU A 263 14.58 5.42 11.62
C LEU A 263 13.81 4.52 12.59
N LYS A 264 13.53 3.29 12.21
CA LYS A 264 12.79 2.34 13.06
C LYS A 264 13.65 1.90 14.24
N ASP A 265 14.90 1.51 13.99
CA ASP A 265 15.83 0.99 15.00
C ASP A 265 16.21 2.05 16.03
N SER A 266 16.31 3.32 15.62
CA SER A 266 16.55 4.44 16.55
C SER A 266 15.30 4.85 17.35
N GLY A 267 14.11 4.34 17.03
CA GLY A 267 12.84 4.76 17.62
C GLY A 267 12.28 6.07 17.03
N ALA A 268 13.00 6.75 16.13
CA ALA A 268 12.59 8.03 15.56
C ALA A 268 11.30 7.93 14.73
N LEU A 269 11.06 6.79 14.06
CA LEU A 269 9.81 6.55 13.35
C LEU A 269 8.61 6.50 14.31
N ASP A 270 8.74 5.78 15.42
CA ASP A 270 7.66 5.65 16.40
C ASP A 270 7.36 7.01 17.08
N GLU A 271 8.39 7.80 17.38
CA GLU A 271 8.23 9.18 17.87
C GLU A 271 7.49 10.07 16.85
N THR A 272 7.84 9.97 15.57
CA THR A 272 7.20 10.69 14.48
C THR A 272 5.72 10.31 14.37
N ILE A 273 5.40 9.01 14.42
CA ILE A 273 4.02 8.50 14.41
C ILE A 273 3.23 9.04 15.59
N ILE A 274 3.78 8.96 16.79
CA ILE A 274 3.12 9.45 18.01
C ILE A 274 2.84 10.95 17.91
N TYR A 275 3.85 11.73 17.49
CA TYR A 275 3.73 13.18 17.39
C TYR A 275 2.69 13.59 16.32
N PHE A 276 2.77 13.00 15.11
CA PHE A 276 1.81 13.27 14.04
C PHE A 276 0.38 12.95 14.46
N ASN A 277 0.18 11.79 15.09
CA ASN A 277 -1.14 11.36 15.55
C ASN A 277 -1.70 12.25 16.65
N LYS A 278 -0.85 12.73 17.56
CA LYS A 278 -1.24 13.72 18.58
C LYS A 278 -1.75 15.00 17.92
N LYS A 279 -0.98 15.57 16.98
CA LYS A 279 -1.37 16.80 16.26
C LYS A 279 -2.64 16.62 15.44
N LEU A 280 -2.77 15.50 14.75
CA LEU A 280 -3.98 15.20 13.98
C LEU A 280 -5.21 15.05 14.88
N ASN A 281 -5.04 14.48 16.07
CA ASN A 281 -6.12 14.37 17.05
C ASN A 281 -6.52 15.76 17.60
N GLU A 282 -5.55 16.65 17.85
CA GLU A 282 -5.84 18.05 18.22
C GLU A 282 -6.69 18.75 17.13
N ILE A 283 -6.33 18.57 15.85
CA ILE A 283 -7.13 19.08 14.72
C ILE A 283 -8.56 18.50 14.75
N TYR A 284 -8.69 17.19 14.93
CA TYR A 284 -9.99 16.53 14.98
C TYR A 284 -10.86 17.05 16.12
N GLU A 285 -10.31 17.10 17.35
CA GLU A 285 -11.05 17.54 18.54
C GLU A 285 -11.53 18.99 18.43
N ASN A 286 -10.72 19.87 17.83
CA ASN A 286 -11.02 21.29 17.64
C ASN A 286 -11.95 21.57 16.45
N ASN A 287 -12.32 20.56 15.65
CA ASN A 287 -13.06 20.72 14.40
C ASN A 287 -14.16 19.65 14.21
N LYS A 288 -14.82 19.21 15.29
CA LYS A 288 -15.88 18.18 15.25
C LYS A 288 -17.09 18.58 14.41
N GLU A 289 -17.31 19.86 14.18
CA GLU A 289 -18.34 20.36 13.26
C GLU A 289 -18.03 20.11 11.79
N LEU A 290 -16.76 19.87 11.45
CA LEU A 290 -16.31 19.54 10.08
C LEU A 290 -16.01 18.06 9.91
N PHE A 291 -15.59 17.35 10.98
CA PHE A 291 -15.14 15.97 10.94
C PHE A 291 -15.93 15.07 11.89
N THR A 292 -16.25 13.86 11.43
CA THR A 292 -16.99 12.85 12.19
C THR A 292 -16.09 11.80 12.84
N ASN A 293 -14.96 11.48 12.21
CA ASN A 293 -14.03 10.42 12.67
C ASN A 293 -12.57 10.75 12.36
N ASN A 294 -11.67 10.27 13.23
CA ASN A 294 -10.23 10.19 13.00
C ASN A 294 -9.88 8.70 12.80
N VAL A 295 -9.35 8.32 11.63
CA VAL A 295 -9.18 6.92 11.20
C VAL A 295 -7.76 6.65 10.71
N GLY A 296 -7.41 5.35 10.59
CA GLY A 296 -6.14 4.90 10.01
C GLY A 296 -5.13 4.43 11.07
N LEU A 297 -3.94 3.99 10.59
CA LEU A 297 -2.84 3.44 11.39
C LEU A 297 -1.52 4.11 11.00
N GLY A 298 -0.60 4.21 11.95
CA GLY A 298 0.74 4.77 11.73
C GLY A 298 0.72 6.18 11.14
N LEU A 299 1.36 6.37 9.99
CA LEU A 299 1.33 7.57 9.15
C LEU A 299 0.42 7.42 7.91
N MET A 300 -0.51 6.50 7.94
CA MET A 300 -1.62 6.38 7.00
C MET A 300 -2.90 6.80 7.72
N ARG A 301 -3.21 8.10 7.67
CA ARG A 301 -4.27 8.69 8.50
C ARG A 301 -5.34 9.39 7.67
N GLY A 302 -6.52 9.53 8.27
CA GLY A 302 -7.62 10.26 7.66
C GLY A 302 -8.55 10.91 8.67
N LEU A 303 -9.14 12.05 8.26
CA LEU A 303 -10.24 12.68 8.95
C LEU A 303 -11.49 12.62 8.06
N ARG A 304 -12.57 11.98 8.52
CA ARG A 304 -13.81 11.91 7.75
C ARG A 304 -14.55 13.22 7.89
N ALA A 305 -14.71 13.93 6.77
CA ALA A 305 -15.57 15.10 6.72
C ALA A 305 -17.04 14.70 6.81
N LYS A 306 -17.87 15.60 7.32
CA LYS A 306 -19.31 15.38 7.47
C LYS A 306 -20.03 15.07 6.14
N ASP A 307 -19.55 15.65 5.04
CA ASP A 307 -20.08 15.47 3.68
C ASP A 307 -19.02 15.73 2.60
N ALA A 308 -19.39 15.49 1.35
CA ALA A 308 -18.49 15.60 0.20
C ALA A 308 -18.13 17.06 -0.13
N ASP A 309 -19.04 18.00 0.04
CA ASP A 309 -18.83 19.42 -0.25
C ASP A 309 -17.86 20.03 0.77
N THR A 310 -18.03 19.69 2.05
CA THR A 310 -17.09 20.06 3.11
C THR A 310 -15.69 19.52 2.82
N LEU A 311 -15.55 18.24 2.41
CA LEU A 311 -14.26 17.67 2.05
C LEU A 311 -13.62 18.43 0.86
N ALA A 312 -14.39 18.70 -0.19
CA ALA A 312 -13.91 19.43 -1.35
C ALA A 312 -13.40 20.82 -0.98
N LEU A 313 -14.15 21.53 -0.13
CA LEU A 313 -13.78 22.85 0.37
C LEU A 313 -12.51 22.79 1.22
N ILE A 314 -12.37 21.80 2.11
CA ILE A 314 -11.17 21.61 2.95
C ILE A 314 -9.95 21.41 2.06
N ILE A 315 -10.00 20.51 1.06
CA ILE A 315 -8.88 20.24 0.17
C ILE A 315 -8.46 21.49 -0.61
N LYS A 316 -9.43 22.22 -1.17
CA LYS A 316 -9.19 23.46 -1.89
C LYS A 316 -8.51 24.51 -0.98
N THR A 317 -9.06 24.75 0.19
CA THR A 317 -8.54 25.78 1.11
C THR A 317 -7.19 25.37 1.71
N ALA A 318 -6.95 24.07 1.97
CA ALA A 318 -5.65 23.55 2.38
C ALA A 318 -4.58 23.78 1.31
N PHE A 319 -4.90 23.55 0.04
CA PHE A 319 -4.02 23.87 -1.09
C PHE A 319 -3.71 25.38 -1.17
N GLU A 320 -4.70 26.24 -0.98
CA GLU A 320 -4.53 27.69 -0.92
C GLU A 320 -3.64 28.12 0.25
N GLU A 321 -3.69 27.42 1.38
CA GLU A 321 -2.83 27.67 2.55
C GLU A 321 -1.45 27.01 2.45
N GLY A 322 -1.16 26.26 1.39
CA GLY A 322 0.15 25.65 1.14
C GLY A 322 0.37 24.32 1.85
N VAL A 323 -0.67 23.55 2.06
CA VAL A 323 -0.56 22.14 2.51
C VAL A 323 -1.25 21.21 1.51
N LEU A 324 -0.53 20.15 1.11
CA LEU A 324 -1.06 19.13 0.21
C LEU A 324 -1.70 18.01 1.02
N VAL A 325 -2.93 17.68 0.68
CA VAL A 325 -3.73 16.61 1.27
C VAL A 325 -4.50 15.89 0.18
N LEU A 326 -5.02 14.68 0.45
CA LEU A 326 -5.72 13.85 -0.55
C LEU A 326 -7.17 13.61 -0.16
N LYS A 327 -7.98 13.34 -1.19
CA LYS A 327 -9.31 12.75 -1.03
C LYS A 327 -9.20 11.23 -0.97
N ALA A 328 -10.02 10.60 -0.12
CA ALA A 328 -10.32 9.18 -0.18
C ALA A 328 -11.83 8.92 -0.04
N GLY A 329 -12.25 7.69 -0.20
CA GLY A 329 -13.63 7.25 -0.03
C GLY A 329 -14.22 7.65 1.34
N LYS A 330 -15.54 7.51 1.51
CA LYS A 330 -16.25 7.86 2.74
C LYS A 330 -15.97 9.31 3.20
N ASN A 331 -15.85 10.23 2.25
CA ASN A 331 -15.53 11.65 2.48
C ASN A 331 -14.29 11.87 3.36
N THR A 332 -13.23 11.11 3.16
CA THR A 332 -12.05 11.15 4.01
C THR A 332 -10.97 12.09 3.46
N LEU A 333 -10.55 13.07 4.27
CA LEU A 333 -9.32 13.82 4.08
C LEU A 333 -8.15 12.89 4.46
N ARG A 334 -7.35 12.46 3.49
CA ARG A 334 -6.26 11.50 3.69
C ARG A 334 -4.92 12.21 3.81
N LEU A 335 -4.14 11.80 4.81
CA LEU A 335 -2.80 12.31 5.10
C LEU A 335 -1.82 11.13 5.10
N LEU A 336 -0.77 11.26 4.28
CA LEU A 336 0.28 10.26 4.04
C LEU A 336 1.65 10.97 3.97
N PRO A 337 2.12 11.65 5.04
CA PRO A 337 3.40 12.37 4.99
C PRO A 337 4.56 11.41 4.71
N ALA A 338 5.73 11.94 4.32
CA ALA A 338 6.96 11.16 4.30
C ALA A 338 7.24 10.59 5.71
N LEU A 339 7.84 9.40 5.78
CA LEU A 339 8.17 8.77 7.08
C LEU A 339 9.33 9.52 7.77
N THR A 340 10.10 10.27 6.99
CA THR A 340 11.21 11.12 7.43
C THR A 340 10.79 12.56 7.74
N ILE A 341 9.50 12.87 7.75
CA ILE A 341 8.99 14.22 7.99
C ILE A 341 9.47 14.74 9.35
N SER A 342 10.06 15.94 9.36
CA SER A 342 10.53 16.56 10.58
C SER A 342 9.40 17.13 11.44
N LYS A 343 9.67 17.29 12.73
CA LYS A 343 8.73 17.91 13.66
C LYS A 343 8.34 19.33 13.24
N ASN A 344 9.30 20.12 12.72
CA ASN A 344 9.04 21.48 12.25
C ASN A 344 8.12 21.51 11.04
N GLU A 345 8.31 20.58 10.08
CA GLU A 345 7.41 20.44 8.92
C GLU A 345 6.02 20.00 9.35
N MET A 346 5.91 19.07 10.31
CA MET A 346 4.61 18.69 10.87
C MET A 346 3.89 19.87 11.53
N ASP A 347 4.59 20.64 12.38
CA ASP A 347 4.02 21.81 13.06
C ASP A 347 3.55 22.86 12.05
N GLU A 348 4.37 23.18 11.04
CA GLU A 348 3.97 24.14 10.00
C GLU A 348 2.82 23.61 9.14
N GLY A 349 2.84 22.32 8.77
CA GLY A 349 1.76 21.70 7.98
C GLY A 349 0.42 21.72 8.73
N PHE A 350 0.42 21.34 10.00
CA PHE A 350 -0.79 21.38 10.83
C PHE A 350 -1.27 22.81 11.08
N LYS A 351 -0.37 23.77 11.28
CA LYS A 351 -0.70 25.19 11.39
C LYS A 351 -1.37 25.74 10.11
N ARG A 352 -0.87 25.37 8.93
CA ARG A 352 -1.49 25.73 7.65
C ARG A 352 -2.87 25.08 7.50
N LEU A 353 -3.00 23.80 7.85
CA LEU A 353 -4.28 23.10 7.83
C LEU A 353 -5.28 23.77 8.77
N GLU A 354 -4.88 24.13 9.98
CA GLU A 354 -5.74 24.84 10.93
C GLU A 354 -6.21 26.19 10.41
N ARG A 355 -5.33 26.98 9.76
CA ARG A 355 -5.73 28.23 9.09
C ARG A 355 -6.78 27.97 8.01
N ALA A 356 -6.62 26.92 7.22
CA ALA A 356 -7.60 26.53 6.20
C ALA A 356 -8.98 26.21 6.82
N LEU A 357 -8.99 25.40 7.89
CA LEU A 357 -10.23 25.04 8.59
C LEU A 357 -10.91 26.26 9.23
N ASN A 358 -10.13 27.17 9.83
CA ASN A 358 -10.66 28.40 10.43
C ASN A 358 -11.28 29.37 9.40
N LYS A 359 -10.78 29.41 8.16
CA LYS A 359 -11.40 30.17 7.06
C LYS A 359 -12.78 29.61 6.71
N ILE A 360 -12.88 28.27 6.64
CA ILE A 360 -14.14 27.57 6.32
C ILE A 360 -15.21 27.82 7.38
N LYS A 361 -14.83 27.85 8.67
CA LYS A 361 -15.77 28.12 9.78
C LYS A 361 -16.32 29.54 9.80
N LYS A 362 -15.61 30.47 9.17
CA LYS A 362 -16.01 31.91 9.14
C LYS A 362 -16.81 32.27 7.88
N SER A 363 -16.86 31.40 6.89
CA SER A 363 -17.62 31.58 5.65
C SER A 363 -19.02 30.97 5.78
#